data_e076aeb099b2b4487e3266aaee04e0a1
#
_entry.id   e076aeb099b2b4487e3266aaee04e0a1
#
_cell.length_a   1.000
_cell.length_b   1.000
_cell.length_c   1.000
_cell.angle_alpha   90.00
_cell.angle_beta   90.00
_cell.angle_gamma   90.00
#
_symmetry.space_group_name_H-M   'P 1'
#
loop_
_entity.id
_entity.type
_entity.pdbx_description
1 polymer ?
#
loop_
_entity_poly.entity_id
_entity_poly.type
_entity_poly.pdbx_seq_one_letter_code
_entity_poly.pdbx_strand_id
1 'polypeptide(L)'
;LFRSFVTGADRSDSEETWVGGLDNVSAEVFKDFDYVALGHIHRPQKMGRETLRYSGTPLKYSFSEADHKKSVTIVELLEKGNVRVSTVPLIPRRDMRKLRGTYMDVTAKDHYTAENKMDYLQITLTDEEDVPGALQKLRTVYPNLMRLEYDNKRTRENREVQAVEVQEQKSELELFEEFYELLNNEPMKEEQTEFVEKLIQDLKEVRV
;
A
#
# COMPACT_ATOMS: atom_id res chain seq x y z
N LEU A 1 -5.21 22.29 8.18
CA LEU A 1 -4.66 20.99 7.83
C LEU A 1 -5.34 19.92 8.68
N PHE A 2 -6.04 18.99 8.04
CA PHE A 2 -6.68 17.86 8.70
C PHE A 2 -5.94 16.57 8.38
N ARG A 3 -5.66 15.78 9.41
CA ARG A 3 -5.06 14.45 9.29
C ARG A 3 -6.13 13.40 9.56
N SER A 4 -6.93 13.08 8.55
CA SER A 4 -8.01 12.09 8.64
C SER A 4 -8.28 11.45 7.29
N PHE A 5 -8.95 10.31 7.34
CA PHE A 5 -9.42 9.63 6.14
C PHE A 5 -10.76 10.23 5.72
N VAL A 6 -10.82 10.76 4.51
CA VAL A 6 -12.09 11.13 3.89
C VAL A 6 -12.63 9.92 3.14
N THR A 7 -13.90 9.63 3.31
CA THR A 7 -14.56 8.48 2.66
C THR A 7 -14.32 8.48 1.15
N GLY A 8 -13.84 7.35 0.62
CA GLY A 8 -13.52 7.19 -0.79
C GLY A 8 -12.10 7.59 -1.19
N ALA A 9 -11.21 7.90 -0.24
CA ALA A 9 -9.80 8.15 -0.53
C ALA A 9 -9.06 6.85 -0.88
N ASP A 10 -8.24 6.88 -1.95
CA ASP A 10 -7.34 5.79 -2.31
C ASP A 10 -6.13 5.77 -1.37
N ARG A 11 -5.79 4.60 -0.87
CA ARG A 11 -4.70 4.36 0.09
C ARG A 11 -3.55 3.60 -0.55
N SER A 12 -2.37 3.72 0.05
CA SER A 12 -1.17 2.97 -0.28
C SER A 12 -0.83 1.97 0.84
N ASP A 13 -0.08 0.90 0.52
CA ASP A 13 0.35 -0.10 1.51
C ASP A 13 1.23 0.46 2.64
N SER A 14 1.84 1.62 2.40
CA SER A 14 2.67 2.34 3.38
C SER A 14 1.88 3.16 4.39
N GLU A 15 0.55 3.22 4.27
CA GLU A 15 -0.32 3.93 5.20
C GLU A 15 -0.83 2.97 6.27
N GLU A 16 -0.59 3.33 7.54
CA GLU A 16 -1.07 2.54 8.66
C GLU A 16 -2.60 2.49 8.68
N THR A 17 -3.16 1.29 8.68
CA THR A 17 -4.59 1.06 8.90
C THR A 17 -4.82 0.86 10.39
N TRP A 18 -5.49 1.81 11.02
CA TRP A 18 -5.99 1.60 12.38
C TRP A 18 -7.17 0.63 12.32
N VAL A 19 -7.11 -0.37 13.17
CA VAL A 19 -8.22 -1.32 13.38
C VAL A 19 -9.29 -0.63 14.23
N GLY A 20 -10.31 -0.10 13.57
CA GLY A 20 -11.41 0.60 14.23
C GLY A 20 -12.01 1.67 13.30
N GLY A 21 -13.09 1.36 12.62
CA GLY A 21 -13.69 2.13 11.50
C GLY A 21 -14.28 3.51 11.84
N LEU A 22 -13.77 4.22 12.85
CA LEU A 22 -14.29 5.52 13.30
C LEU A 22 -13.62 6.75 12.68
N ASP A 23 -12.58 6.56 11.84
CA ASP A 23 -11.78 7.69 11.34
C ASP A 23 -12.16 8.17 9.93
N ASN A 24 -13.22 7.64 9.34
CA ASN A 24 -13.69 8.09 8.04
C ASN A 24 -14.63 9.29 8.19
N VAL A 25 -14.20 10.43 7.65
CA VAL A 25 -14.96 11.69 7.65
C VAL A 25 -15.63 11.89 6.29
N SER A 26 -16.91 12.27 6.28
CA SER A 26 -17.58 12.64 5.03
C SER A 26 -17.01 13.95 4.47
N ALA A 27 -16.83 14.02 3.13
CA ALA A 27 -16.42 15.24 2.44
C ALA A 27 -17.38 16.41 2.69
N GLU A 28 -18.67 16.13 2.98
CA GLU A 28 -19.70 17.12 3.27
C GLU A 28 -19.40 17.99 4.51
N VAL A 29 -18.64 17.47 5.48
CA VAL A 29 -18.23 18.25 6.67
C VAL A 29 -17.40 19.49 6.28
N PHE A 30 -16.74 19.43 5.12
CA PHE A 30 -15.85 20.49 4.64
C PHE A 30 -16.50 21.47 3.65
N LYS A 31 -17.80 21.36 3.40
CA LYS A 31 -18.50 22.14 2.36
C LYS A 31 -18.40 23.66 2.51
N ASP A 32 -18.37 24.16 3.75
CA ASP A 32 -18.38 25.60 4.05
C ASP A 32 -16.99 26.25 4.01
N PHE A 33 -15.94 25.46 3.75
CA PHE A 33 -14.57 25.96 3.63
C PHE A 33 -14.20 26.19 2.16
N ASP A 34 -13.59 27.33 1.87
CA ASP A 34 -13.10 27.66 0.52
C ASP A 34 -11.99 26.71 0.07
N TYR A 35 -11.08 26.34 0.99
CA TYR A 35 -10.02 25.37 0.76
C TYR A 35 -9.76 24.50 2.00
N VAL A 36 -9.53 23.21 1.77
CA VAL A 36 -9.15 22.26 2.82
C VAL A 36 -7.93 21.45 2.37
N ALA A 37 -6.83 21.62 3.09
CA ALA A 37 -5.63 20.81 2.94
C ALA A 37 -5.76 19.56 3.81
N LEU A 38 -5.85 18.40 3.17
CA LEU A 38 -5.87 17.10 3.83
C LEU A 38 -4.46 16.51 3.87
N GLY A 39 -4.13 15.88 4.99
CA GLY A 39 -2.90 15.12 5.20
C GLY A 39 -3.17 13.67 5.56
N HIS A 40 -2.13 12.88 5.70
CA HIS A 40 -2.12 11.45 6.04
C HIS A 40 -2.09 10.53 4.81
N ILE A 41 -2.89 10.75 3.79
CA ILE A 41 -2.89 9.94 2.56
C ILE A 41 -1.68 10.29 1.70
N HIS A 42 -0.97 9.26 1.23
CA HIS A 42 0.27 9.41 0.45
C HIS A 42 0.04 9.75 -1.02
N ARG A 43 -1.13 9.40 -1.55
CA ARG A 43 -1.52 9.71 -2.93
C ARG A 43 -2.04 11.13 -3.05
N PRO A 44 -1.46 11.99 -3.94
CA PRO A 44 -2.07 13.27 -4.28
C PRO A 44 -3.44 13.03 -4.94
N GLN A 45 -4.51 13.50 -4.33
CA GLN A 45 -5.88 13.31 -4.85
C GLN A 45 -6.85 14.35 -4.32
N LYS A 46 -7.87 14.63 -5.12
CA LYS A 46 -9.00 15.49 -4.74
C LYS A 46 -10.16 14.64 -4.19
N MET A 47 -10.89 15.20 -3.26
CA MET A 47 -12.07 14.58 -2.67
C MET A 47 -13.34 15.35 -3.10
N GLY A 48 -13.90 14.95 -4.25
CA GLY A 48 -15.05 15.59 -4.86
C GLY A 48 -14.72 16.89 -5.60
N ARG A 49 -14.02 17.85 -4.96
CA ARG A 49 -13.65 19.15 -5.54
C ARG A 49 -12.15 19.42 -5.47
N GLU A 50 -11.62 20.28 -6.35
CA GLU A 50 -10.19 20.62 -6.40
C GLU A 50 -9.68 21.28 -5.11
N THR A 51 -10.55 22.02 -4.43
CA THR A 51 -10.23 22.76 -3.21
C THR A 51 -10.34 21.94 -1.93
N LEU A 52 -10.69 20.65 -2.02
CA LEU A 52 -10.63 19.67 -0.93
C LEU A 52 -9.73 18.52 -1.37
N ARG A 53 -8.47 18.50 -0.91
CA ARG A 53 -7.51 17.55 -1.45
C ARG A 53 -6.42 17.14 -0.51
N TYR A 54 -5.89 15.94 -0.74
CA TYR A 54 -4.62 15.47 -0.23
C TYR A 54 -3.50 15.96 -1.16
N SER A 55 -2.48 16.59 -0.58
CA SER A 55 -1.26 16.94 -1.34
C SER A 55 -0.38 15.71 -1.60
N GLY A 56 -0.57 14.66 -0.82
CA GLY A 56 0.27 13.47 -0.83
C GLY A 56 1.62 13.69 -0.14
N THR A 57 2.47 12.68 -0.24
CA THR A 57 3.85 12.72 0.26
C THR A 57 4.82 13.22 -0.81
N PRO A 58 5.94 13.87 -0.43
CA PRO A 58 6.91 14.39 -1.39
C PRO A 58 7.65 13.29 -2.17
N LEU A 59 7.79 12.11 -1.58
CA LEU A 59 8.45 10.95 -2.16
C LEU A 59 7.53 9.72 -2.11
N LYS A 60 7.88 8.68 -2.84
CA LYS A 60 7.24 7.36 -2.78
C LYS A 60 7.88 6.56 -1.64
N TYR A 61 7.07 5.99 -0.75
CA TYR A 61 7.53 5.21 0.40
C TYR A 61 7.30 3.71 0.27
N SER A 62 6.51 3.30 -0.72
CA SER A 62 6.28 1.89 -1.03
C SER A 62 6.13 1.67 -2.54
N PHE A 63 6.26 0.42 -2.97
CA PHE A 63 6.04 0.08 -4.37
C PHE A 63 4.57 0.19 -4.80
N SER A 64 3.61 0.22 -3.87
CA SER A 64 2.21 0.54 -4.21
C SER A 64 2.05 1.97 -4.72
N GLU A 65 3.02 2.84 -4.42
CA GLU A 65 3.06 4.24 -4.88
C GLU A 65 3.84 4.45 -6.18
N ALA A 66 4.33 3.36 -6.83
CA ALA A 66 5.20 3.46 -8.02
C ALA A 66 4.61 4.36 -9.12
N ASP A 67 3.29 4.31 -9.30
CA ASP A 67 2.57 5.09 -10.33
C ASP A 67 2.13 6.48 -9.85
N HIS A 68 2.41 6.85 -8.59
CA HIS A 68 2.03 8.16 -8.07
C HIS A 68 2.91 9.27 -8.65
N LYS A 69 2.28 10.33 -9.10
CA LYS A 69 2.95 11.58 -9.52
C LYS A 69 3.03 12.52 -8.32
N LYS A 70 4.17 12.54 -7.66
CA LYS A 70 4.40 13.38 -6.49
C LYS A 70 4.53 14.85 -6.89
N SER A 71 3.95 15.76 -6.10
CA SER A 71 3.92 17.19 -6.40
C SER A 71 3.75 18.03 -5.16
N VAL A 72 4.11 19.31 -5.27
CA VAL A 72 3.73 20.35 -4.32
C VAL A 72 2.44 20.98 -4.80
N THR A 73 1.46 21.14 -3.92
CA THR A 73 0.23 21.87 -4.20
C THR A 73 0.41 23.34 -3.84
N ILE A 74 0.19 24.21 -4.80
CA ILE A 74 0.20 25.68 -4.63
C ILE A 74 -1.25 26.15 -4.59
N VAL A 75 -1.60 26.91 -3.59
CA VAL A 75 -2.95 27.43 -3.36
C VAL A 75 -2.89 28.95 -3.28
N GLU A 76 -3.60 29.61 -4.15
CA GLU A 76 -3.79 31.06 -4.15
C GLU A 76 -5.20 31.36 -3.64
N LEU A 77 -5.29 31.96 -2.47
CA LEU A 77 -6.54 32.45 -1.89
C LEU A 77 -6.74 33.87 -2.35
N LEU A 78 -7.74 34.11 -3.19
CA LEU A 78 -8.13 35.44 -3.69
C LEU A 78 -9.31 35.97 -2.87
N GLU A 79 -10.32 36.50 -3.51
CA GLU A 79 -11.57 36.89 -2.85
C GLU A 79 -12.31 35.64 -2.34
N LYS A 80 -13.19 35.84 -1.35
CA LYS A 80 -13.95 34.71 -0.76
C LYS A 80 -14.63 33.88 -1.85
N GLY A 81 -14.43 32.59 -1.79
CA GLY A 81 -14.92 31.61 -2.77
C GLY A 81 -14.08 31.50 -4.04
N ASN A 82 -13.07 32.35 -4.24
CA ASN A 82 -12.18 32.30 -5.40
C ASN A 82 -10.80 31.74 -4.98
N VAL A 83 -10.59 30.46 -5.25
CA VAL A 83 -9.36 29.74 -4.92
C VAL A 83 -8.77 29.12 -6.18
N ARG A 84 -7.49 29.38 -6.43
CA ARG A 84 -6.73 28.72 -7.51
C ARG A 84 -5.83 27.66 -6.94
N VAL A 85 -5.90 26.48 -7.52
CA VAL A 85 -5.06 25.34 -7.12
C VAL A 85 -4.21 24.92 -8.32
N SER A 86 -2.92 24.85 -8.13
CA SER A 86 -1.97 24.34 -9.11
C SER A 86 -1.00 23.36 -8.46
N THR A 87 -0.32 22.54 -9.25
CA THR A 87 0.64 21.59 -8.76
C THR A 87 1.96 21.70 -9.50
N VAL A 88 3.07 21.61 -8.76
CA VAL A 88 4.43 21.56 -9.31
C VAL A 88 4.96 20.16 -9.07
N PRO A 89 5.32 19.39 -10.14
CA PRO A 89 5.85 18.06 -10.01
C PRO A 89 7.15 18.03 -9.19
N LEU A 90 7.28 17.02 -8.32
CA LEU A 90 8.52 16.70 -7.64
C LEU A 90 9.21 15.57 -8.39
N ILE A 91 10.43 15.82 -8.86
CA ILE A 91 11.25 14.82 -9.55
C ILE A 91 12.31 14.34 -8.57
N PRO A 92 12.22 13.09 -8.08
CA PRO A 92 13.21 12.53 -7.17
C PRO A 92 14.53 12.26 -7.89
N ARG A 93 15.65 12.30 -7.17
CA ARG A 93 16.96 11.92 -7.71
C ARG A 93 17.01 10.45 -8.14
N ARG A 94 16.27 9.59 -7.44
CA ARG A 94 16.05 8.18 -7.75
C ARG A 94 14.57 7.91 -7.56
N ASP A 95 13.95 7.38 -8.58
CA ASP A 95 12.53 7.04 -8.50
C ASP A 95 12.33 5.64 -7.93
N MET A 96 11.10 5.33 -7.59
CA MET A 96 10.68 4.00 -7.18
C MET A 96 9.77 3.43 -8.28
N ARG A 97 10.20 2.33 -8.90
CA ARG A 97 9.54 1.76 -10.08
C ARG A 97 9.35 0.25 -9.96
N LYS A 98 8.34 -0.25 -10.64
CA LYS A 98 8.11 -1.68 -10.85
C LYS A 98 8.50 -2.06 -12.28
N LEU A 99 9.22 -3.16 -12.43
CA LEU A 99 9.48 -3.79 -13.73
C LEU A 99 8.88 -5.20 -13.72
N ARG A 100 8.32 -5.60 -14.86
CA ARG A 100 7.75 -6.93 -15.04
C ARG A 100 8.12 -7.46 -16.42
N GLY A 101 8.62 -8.67 -16.48
CA GLY A 101 9.00 -9.33 -17.73
C GLY A 101 9.88 -10.55 -17.47
N THR A 102 10.31 -11.21 -18.52
CA THR A 102 11.31 -12.28 -18.40
C THR A 102 12.67 -11.70 -17.98
N TYR A 103 13.55 -12.54 -17.47
CA TYR A 103 14.92 -12.12 -17.12
C TYR A 103 15.62 -11.45 -18.31
N MET A 104 15.46 -12.00 -19.52
CA MET A 104 16.05 -11.44 -20.74
C MET A 104 15.45 -10.06 -21.07
N ASP A 105 14.14 -9.89 -20.92
CA ASP A 105 13.49 -8.61 -21.20
C ASP A 105 13.98 -7.53 -20.22
N VAL A 106 13.92 -7.79 -18.92
CA VAL A 106 14.28 -6.78 -17.92
C VAL A 106 15.77 -6.43 -17.93
N THR A 107 16.63 -7.30 -18.48
CA THR A 107 18.08 -7.04 -18.61
C THR A 107 18.51 -6.55 -20.00
N ALA A 108 17.57 -6.46 -20.94
CA ALA A 108 17.87 -5.92 -22.27
C ALA A 108 18.31 -4.46 -22.19
N LYS A 109 19.37 -4.09 -22.93
CA LYS A 109 19.98 -2.75 -22.88
C LYS A 109 19.02 -1.63 -23.27
N ASP A 110 17.99 -1.95 -24.04
CA ASP A 110 16.97 -1.00 -24.48
C ASP A 110 15.98 -0.63 -23.37
N HIS A 111 15.95 -1.41 -22.27
CA HIS A 111 15.02 -1.21 -21.15
C HIS A 111 15.58 -0.33 -20.03
N TYR A 112 16.87 0.04 -20.07
CA TYR A 112 17.44 0.88 -19.03
C TYR A 112 18.46 1.90 -19.58
N THR A 113 18.51 3.05 -18.92
CA THR A 113 19.51 4.10 -19.14
C THR A 113 20.50 4.15 -17.98
N ALA A 114 21.58 4.91 -18.13
CA ALA A 114 22.52 5.14 -17.02
C ALA A 114 21.86 5.78 -15.80
N GLU A 115 20.81 6.57 -16.01
CA GLU A 115 20.08 7.27 -14.95
C GLU A 115 19.06 6.35 -14.27
N ASN A 116 18.17 5.71 -15.02
CA ASN A 116 17.05 4.95 -14.47
C ASN A 116 17.45 3.60 -13.85
N LYS A 117 18.63 3.05 -14.17
CA LYS A 117 19.16 1.84 -13.52
C LYS A 117 19.49 2.04 -12.03
N MET A 118 19.63 3.32 -11.62
CA MET A 118 19.91 3.68 -10.22
C MET A 118 18.64 3.89 -9.39
N ASP A 119 17.46 3.77 -9.99
CA ASP A 119 16.20 3.85 -9.27
C ASP A 119 16.03 2.66 -8.30
N TYR A 120 15.15 2.82 -7.33
CA TYR A 120 14.73 1.73 -6.45
C TYR A 120 13.72 0.86 -7.17
N LEU A 121 14.02 -0.44 -7.30
CA LEU A 121 13.26 -1.33 -8.16
C LEU A 121 12.64 -2.50 -7.39
N GLN A 122 11.41 -2.78 -7.75
CA GLN A 122 10.77 -4.08 -7.59
C GLN A 122 10.71 -4.74 -8.97
N ILE A 123 11.28 -5.94 -9.10
CA ILE A 123 11.23 -6.71 -10.34
C ILE A 123 10.39 -7.96 -10.12
N THR A 124 9.42 -8.18 -11.02
CA THR A 124 8.62 -9.40 -11.09
C THR A 124 9.03 -10.17 -12.33
N LEU A 125 9.73 -11.29 -12.14
CA LEU A 125 10.11 -12.17 -13.24
C LEU A 125 8.94 -13.06 -13.65
N THR A 126 8.75 -13.19 -14.96
CA THR A 126 7.70 -14.01 -15.57
C THR A 126 8.24 -15.29 -16.21
N ASP A 127 9.53 -15.60 -16.00
CA ASP A 127 10.13 -16.85 -16.45
C ASP A 127 9.42 -18.04 -15.78
N GLU A 128 9.04 -19.06 -16.56
CA GLU A 128 8.36 -20.25 -16.03
C GLU A 128 9.27 -21.08 -15.10
N GLU A 129 10.59 -21.05 -15.38
CA GLU A 129 11.60 -21.65 -14.53
C GLU A 129 12.33 -20.58 -13.71
N ASP A 130 12.70 -20.93 -12.47
CA ASP A 130 13.46 -20.03 -11.62
C ASP A 130 14.85 -19.78 -12.21
N VAL A 131 15.21 -18.51 -12.41
CA VAL A 131 16.53 -18.13 -12.92
C VAL A 131 17.59 -18.29 -11.84
N PRO A 132 18.58 -19.19 -12.01
CA PRO A 132 19.60 -19.41 -10.98
C PRO A 132 20.40 -18.13 -10.68
N GLY A 133 20.43 -17.72 -9.40
CA GLY A 133 21.15 -16.52 -8.97
C GLY A 133 20.60 -15.21 -9.53
N ALA A 134 19.30 -15.17 -9.87
CA ALA A 134 18.64 -14.01 -10.47
C ALA A 134 18.88 -12.71 -9.70
N LEU A 135 18.73 -12.71 -8.38
CA LEU A 135 18.93 -11.52 -7.56
C LEU A 135 20.32 -10.91 -7.71
N GLN A 136 21.36 -11.76 -7.69
CA GLN A 136 22.74 -11.29 -7.84
C GLN A 136 23.02 -10.76 -9.25
N LYS A 137 22.56 -11.48 -10.27
CA LYS A 137 22.70 -11.08 -11.67
C LYS A 137 21.95 -9.77 -11.96
N LEU A 138 20.72 -9.63 -11.49
CA LEU A 138 19.94 -8.41 -11.66
C LEU A 138 20.58 -7.22 -10.94
N ARG A 139 21.19 -7.41 -9.79
CA ARG A 139 21.91 -6.33 -9.08
C ARG A 139 23.16 -5.83 -9.81
N THR A 140 23.70 -6.58 -10.76
CA THR A 140 24.79 -6.06 -11.61
C THR A 140 24.28 -5.01 -12.59
N VAL A 141 23.01 -5.09 -13.01
CA VAL A 141 22.34 -4.11 -13.88
C VAL A 141 21.67 -3.03 -13.06
N TYR A 142 20.95 -3.41 -12.01
CA TYR A 142 20.14 -2.57 -11.14
C TYR A 142 20.65 -2.62 -9.68
N PRO A 143 21.65 -1.81 -9.33
CA PRO A 143 22.29 -1.89 -7.99
C PRO A 143 21.31 -1.68 -6.82
N ASN A 144 20.24 -0.92 -7.05
CA ASN A 144 19.21 -0.61 -6.04
C ASN A 144 17.96 -1.50 -6.18
N LEU A 145 18.12 -2.73 -6.66
CA LEU A 145 17.02 -3.70 -6.64
C LEU A 145 16.68 -4.06 -5.19
N MET A 146 15.48 -3.68 -4.75
CA MET A 146 14.98 -3.86 -3.39
C MET A 146 14.15 -5.14 -3.25
N ARG A 147 13.35 -5.48 -4.28
CA ARG A 147 12.42 -6.60 -4.22
C ARG A 147 12.44 -7.40 -5.52
N LEU A 148 12.58 -8.72 -5.40
CA LEU A 148 12.46 -9.65 -6.51
C LEU A 148 11.31 -10.60 -6.23
N GLU A 149 10.41 -10.70 -7.18
CA GLU A 149 9.25 -11.59 -7.14
C GLU A 149 9.21 -12.45 -8.40
N TYR A 150 8.49 -13.55 -8.33
CA TYR A 150 8.18 -14.40 -9.47
C TYR A 150 6.67 -14.46 -9.69
N ASP A 151 6.26 -14.37 -10.94
CA ASP A 151 4.88 -14.60 -11.37
C ASP A 151 4.90 -15.67 -12.48
N ASN A 152 5.16 -16.90 -12.09
CA ASN A 152 5.18 -18.08 -12.93
C ASN A 152 4.08 -19.07 -12.52
N LYS A 153 3.92 -20.16 -13.26
CA LYS A 153 2.89 -21.16 -13.00
C LYS A 153 2.92 -21.67 -11.57
N ARG A 154 4.12 -22.00 -11.05
CA ARG A 154 4.32 -22.48 -9.68
C ARG A 154 3.83 -21.48 -8.63
N THR A 155 4.17 -20.19 -8.80
CA THR A 155 3.78 -19.16 -7.82
C THR A 155 2.29 -18.84 -7.88
N ARG A 156 1.65 -19.01 -9.06
CA ARG A 156 0.20 -18.86 -9.21
C ARG A 156 -0.54 -20.02 -8.57
N GLU A 157 -0.12 -21.26 -8.83
CA GLU A 157 -0.69 -22.45 -8.20
C GLU A 157 -0.58 -22.40 -6.66
N ASN A 158 0.56 -21.98 -6.12
CA ASN A 158 0.72 -21.79 -4.68
C ASN A 158 -0.20 -20.70 -4.11
N ARG A 159 -0.43 -19.60 -4.84
CA ARG A 159 -1.39 -18.57 -4.42
C ARG A 159 -2.82 -19.06 -4.44
N GLU A 160 -3.19 -19.87 -5.44
CA GLU A 160 -4.51 -20.49 -5.51
C GLU A 160 -4.73 -21.46 -4.35
N VAL A 161 -3.72 -22.29 -4.00
CA VAL A 161 -3.80 -23.19 -2.85
C VAL A 161 -3.93 -22.40 -1.55
N GLN A 162 -3.11 -21.36 -1.34
CA GLN A 162 -3.24 -20.50 -0.16
C GLN A 162 -4.56 -19.74 -0.12
N ALA A 163 -5.10 -19.30 -1.27
CA ALA A 163 -6.40 -18.65 -1.32
C ALA A 163 -7.55 -19.62 -1.01
N VAL A 164 -7.41 -20.89 -1.38
CA VAL A 164 -8.39 -21.95 -1.04
C VAL A 164 -8.30 -22.30 0.45
N GLU A 165 -7.08 -22.39 1.02
CA GLU A 165 -6.89 -22.60 2.46
C GLU A 165 -7.43 -21.44 3.31
N VAL A 166 -7.34 -20.19 2.82
CA VAL A 166 -7.94 -19.02 3.48
C VAL A 166 -9.47 -18.98 3.31
N GLN A 167 -10.03 -19.65 2.28
CA GLN A 167 -11.48 -19.79 2.11
C GLN A 167 -12.16 -20.92 2.92
N GLU A 168 -11.39 -21.84 3.49
CA GLU A 168 -11.88 -22.60 4.64
C GLU A 168 -11.93 -21.59 5.81
N GLN A 169 -13.11 -21.05 6.05
CA GLN A 169 -13.39 -20.04 7.06
C GLN A 169 -13.00 -20.59 8.44
N LYS A 170 -11.74 -20.43 8.80
CA LYS A 170 -11.31 -20.62 10.18
C LYS A 170 -12.12 -19.67 11.04
N SER A 171 -12.66 -20.15 12.11
CA SER A 171 -13.37 -19.32 13.09
C SER A 171 -12.40 -18.26 13.65
N GLU A 172 -12.92 -17.13 14.13
CA GLU A 172 -12.10 -16.10 14.78
C GLU A 172 -11.29 -16.67 15.96
N LEU A 173 -11.83 -17.69 16.62
CA LEU A 173 -11.16 -18.42 17.69
C LEU A 173 -9.97 -19.22 17.15
N GLU A 174 -10.14 -20.01 16.10
CA GLU A 174 -9.06 -20.78 15.48
C GLU A 174 -7.91 -19.90 15.00
N LEU A 175 -8.22 -18.75 14.40
CA LEU A 175 -7.20 -17.77 13.99
C LEU A 175 -6.43 -17.20 15.19
N PHE A 176 -7.12 -16.99 16.31
CA PHE A 176 -6.49 -16.49 17.52
C PHE A 176 -5.63 -17.56 18.20
N GLU A 177 -6.06 -18.81 18.21
CA GLU A 177 -5.29 -19.95 18.74
C GLU A 177 -3.99 -20.15 17.95
N GLU A 178 -4.03 -20.13 16.62
CA GLU A 178 -2.83 -20.20 15.78
C GLU A 178 -1.87 -19.04 16.03
N PHE A 179 -2.40 -17.83 16.15
CA PHE A 179 -1.60 -16.65 16.45
C PHE A 179 -0.94 -16.75 17.83
N TYR A 180 -1.68 -17.21 18.83
CA TYR A 180 -1.16 -17.43 20.16
C TYR A 180 -0.04 -18.46 20.18
N GLU A 181 -0.23 -19.61 19.52
CA GLU A 181 0.76 -20.67 19.42
C GLU A 181 2.03 -20.20 18.69
N LEU A 182 1.87 -19.41 17.62
CA LEU A 182 2.98 -18.80 16.89
C LEU A 182 3.84 -17.89 17.78
N LEU A 183 3.22 -17.12 18.67
CA LEU A 183 3.93 -16.17 19.55
C LEU A 183 4.55 -16.84 20.77
N ASN A 184 3.90 -17.85 21.34
CA ASN A 184 4.29 -18.44 22.61
C ASN A 184 5.01 -19.79 22.46
N ASN A 185 5.01 -20.37 21.24
CA ASN A 185 5.47 -21.75 20.93
C ASN A 185 4.78 -22.83 21.80
N GLU A 186 3.61 -22.54 22.32
CA GLU A 186 2.78 -23.44 23.11
C GLU A 186 1.30 -23.17 22.78
N PRO A 187 0.45 -24.21 22.70
CA PRO A 187 -0.98 -24.04 22.47
C PRO A 187 -1.65 -23.35 23.64
N MET A 188 -2.79 -22.74 23.39
CA MET A 188 -3.62 -22.14 24.42
C MET A 188 -4.12 -23.22 25.40
N LYS A 189 -4.22 -22.84 26.70
CA LYS A 189 -4.85 -23.66 27.71
C LYS A 189 -6.36 -23.52 27.64
N GLU A 190 -7.09 -24.54 28.09
CA GLU A 190 -8.56 -24.57 28.06
C GLU A 190 -9.22 -23.30 28.66
N GLU A 191 -8.71 -22.83 29.83
CA GLU A 191 -9.17 -21.60 30.47
C GLU A 191 -8.96 -20.32 29.62
N GLN A 192 -7.89 -20.30 28.80
CA GLN A 192 -7.58 -19.18 27.90
C GLN A 192 -8.47 -19.22 26.67
N THR A 193 -8.73 -20.40 26.12
CA THR A 193 -9.65 -20.59 25.00
C THR A 193 -11.07 -20.16 25.39
N GLU A 194 -11.59 -20.59 26.54
CA GLU A 194 -12.90 -20.18 27.04
C GLU A 194 -12.99 -18.66 27.23
N PHE A 195 -11.94 -18.02 27.74
CA PHE A 195 -11.88 -16.58 27.92
C PHE A 195 -11.97 -15.83 26.59
N VAL A 196 -11.20 -16.27 25.59
CA VAL A 196 -11.18 -15.64 24.25
C VAL A 196 -12.50 -15.86 23.53
N GLU A 197 -13.08 -17.06 23.61
CA GLU A 197 -14.39 -17.36 23.02
C GLU A 197 -15.48 -16.43 23.55
N LYS A 198 -15.52 -16.25 24.88
CA LYS A 198 -16.45 -15.33 25.53
C LYS A 198 -16.22 -13.89 25.06
N LEU A 199 -14.98 -13.45 24.93
CA LEU A 199 -14.62 -12.10 24.47
C LEU A 199 -15.08 -11.86 23.02
N ILE A 200 -14.91 -12.85 22.15
CA ILE A 200 -15.39 -12.80 20.75
C ILE A 200 -16.93 -12.70 20.72
N GLN A 201 -17.61 -13.44 21.59
CA GLN A 201 -19.06 -13.43 21.67
C GLN A 201 -19.58 -12.06 22.19
N ASP A 202 -19.00 -11.53 23.25
CA ASP A 202 -19.35 -10.21 23.80
C ASP A 202 -19.14 -9.10 22.74
N LEU A 203 -18.06 -9.17 21.93
CA LEU A 203 -17.81 -8.21 20.86
C LEU A 203 -18.82 -8.29 19.71
N LYS A 204 -19.38 -9.47 19.44
CA LYS A 204 -20.44 -9.65 18.43
C LYS A 204 -21.76 -9.06 18.89
N GLU A 205 -22.08 -9.17 20.19
CA GLU A 205 -23.30 -8.61 20.77
C GLU A 205 -23.31 -7.08 20.84
N VAL A 206 -22.14 -6.45 21.01
CA VAL A 206 -22.00 -4.97 21.03
C VAL A 206 -22.14 -4.34 19.63
N ARG A 207 -22.03 -5.14 18.55
CA ARG A 207 -22.12 -4.66 17.16
C ARG A 207 -23.53 -4.72 16.57
N VAL A 208 -24.52 -5.14 17.30
CA VAL A 208 -25.94 -5.10 16.93
C VAL A 208 -26.61 -3.88 17.58
#